data_82b7c07666671164ebe52acc5e9c695d
#
_entry.id   82b7c07666671164ebe52acc5e9c695d
#
_cell.length_a   1.000
_cell.length_b   1.000
_cell.length_c   1.000
_cell.angle_alpha   90.00
_cell.angle_beta   90.00
_cell.angle_gamma   90.00
#
_symmetry.space_group_name_H-M   'P 1'
#
loop_
_entity.id
_entity.type
_entity.pdbx_description
1 polymer ?
#
loop_
_entity_poly.entity_id
_entity_poly.type
_entity_poly.pdbx_seq_one_letter_code
_entity_poly.pdbx_strand_id
1 'polypeptide(L)'
;MTEFWEENFRENKTMWGFIPSDSAIMVKDFFLKNNVRNILIPGVGYGRNAKVFIDNGIKVTGIEISETAIKLAKENGINIKIYNGSVTDMPFDNELYDGIFCYALIHLLDEEARKKFIKDCYNQLKPNGYMIFVTVSKKDLFFKIGKPIGKDLVEITEGLNMFFYDADSIREDFGDYGLEEFIEIDDPKKSISNKRSIKFTMIKCKK
;
A
#
# COMPACT_ATOMS: atom_id res chain seq x y z
N MET A 1 -1.82 16.46 2.48
CA MET A 1 -1.87 15.22 1.65
C MET A 1 -3.21 14.98 0.98
N THR A 2 -4.34 15.21 1.64
CA THR A 2 -5.68 15.00 1.04
C THR A 2 -5.86 15.77 -0.26
N GLU A 3 -5.59 17.08 -0.25
CA GLU A 3 -5.71 17.94 -1.45
C GLU A 3 -4.79 17.46 -2.58
N PHE A 4 -3.55 17.09 -2.26
CA PHE A 4 -2.59 16.60 -3.25
C PHE A 4 -3.11 15.37 -4.01
N TRP A 5 -3.63 14.34 -3.29
CA TRP A 5 -4.13 13.13 -3.94
C TRP A 5 -5.46 13.35 -4.64
N GLU A 6 -6.36 14.17 -4.07
CA GLU A 6 -7.61 14.52 -4.73
C GLU A 6 -7.37 15.24 -6.06
N GLU A 7 -6.45 16.21 -6.08
CA GLU A 7 -6.08 16.94 -7.28
C GLU A 7 -5.39 16.03 -8.30
N ASN A 8 -4.47 15.18 -7.85
CA ASN A 8 -3.76 14.24 -8.69
C ASN A 8 -4.73 13.25 -9.39
N PHE A 9 -5.70 12.69 -8.70
CA PHE A 9 -6.70 11.80 -9.31
C PHE A 9 -7.66 12.56 -10.22
N ARG A 10 -7.99 13.81 -9.91
CA ARG A 10 -8.85 14.65 -10.75
C ARG A 10 -8.17 14.94 -12.11
N GLU A 11 -6.89 15.28 -12.09
CA GLU A 11 -6.13 15.63 -13.29
C GLU A 11 -5.69 14.41 -14.09
N ASN A 12 -5.12 13.41 -13.42
CA ASN A 12 -4.44 12.29 -14.06
C ASN A 12 -5.30 11.01 -14.09
N LYS A 13 -6.49 11.01 -13.48
CA LYS A 13 -7.46 9.90 -13.47
C LYS A 13 -6.79 8.55 -13.14
N THR A 14 -6.84 7.60 -14.07
CA THR A 14 -6.32 6.24 -13.93
C THR A 14 -4.85 6.16 -14.41
N MET A 15 -4.00 7.06 -13.93
CA MET A 15 -2.62 7.29 -14.41
C MET A 15 -1.71 6.04 -14.42
N TRP A 16 -1.99 5.06 -13.57
CA TRP A 16 -1.23 3.81 -13.54
C TRP A 16 -1.86 2.70 -14.39
N GLY A 17 -2.96 2.99 -15.12
CA GLY A 17 -3.72 2.00 -15.90
C GLY A 17 -4.46 0.98 -15.02
N PHE A 18 -4.87 -0.13 -15.64
CA PHE A 18 -5.70 -1.16 -14.98
C PHE A 18 -4.96 -2.48 -14.72
N ILE A 19 -3.73 -2.62 -15.22
CA ILE A 19 -2.92 -3.80 -14.95
C ILE A 19 -2.48 -3.73 -13.48
N PRO A 20 -2.80 -4.73 -12.65
CA PRO A 20 -2.36 -4.76 -11.26
C PRO A 20 -0.83 -4.77 -11.19
N SER A 21 -0.28 -4.31 -10.07
CA SER A 21 1.14 -4.42 -9.80
C SER A 21 1.57 -5.89 -9.70
N ASP A 22 2.83 -6.19 -10.03
CA ASP A 22 3.37 -7.54 -9.86
C ASP A 22 3.29 -7.98 -8.39
N SER A 23 3.51 -7.04 -7.47
CA SER A 23 3.35 -7.26 -6.02
C SER A 23 1.94 -7.70 -5.65
N ALA A 24 0.90 -7.07 -6.22
CA ALA A 24 -0.48 -7.44 -5.92
C ALA A 24 -0.80 -8.87 -6.40
N ILE A 25 -0.24 -9.28 -7.55
CA ILE A 25 -0.37 -10.64 -8.06
C ILE A 25 0.32 -11.64 -7.11
N MET A 26 1.56 -11.34 -6.68
CA MET A 26 2.30 -12.19 -5.74
C MET A 26 1.57 -12.33 -4.40
N VAL A 27 1.05 -11.22 -3.86
CA VAL A 27 0.31 -11.21 -2.59
C VAL A 27 -1.02 -11.95 -2.71
N LYS A 28 -1.73 -11.83 -3.83
CA LYS A 28 -2.94 -12.60 -4.11
C LYS A 28 -2.66 -14.10 -4.08
N ASP A 29 -1.59 -14.58 -4.73
CA ASP A 29 -1.23 -15.99 -4.73
C ASP A 29 -0.85 -16.48 -3.32
N PHE A 30 -0.11 -15.68 -2.56
CA PHE A 30 0.21 -15.96 -1.17
C PHE A 30 -1.05 -16.03 -0.30
N PHE A 31 -1.97 -15.09 -0.44
CA PHE A 31 -3.21 -15.05 0.34
C PHE A 31 -4.10 -16.26 0.04
N LEU A 32 -4.26 -16.63 -1.23
CA LEU A 32 -5.02 -17.83 -1.61
C LEU A 32 -4.44 -19.10 -1.00
N LYS A 33 -3.11 -19.26 -1.06
CA LYS A 33 -2.39 -20.40 -0.47
C LYS A 33 -2.56 -20.50 1.04
N ASN A 34 -2.72 -19.37 1.73
CA ASN A 34 -2.88 -19.29 3.18
C ASN A 34 -4.35 -19.12 3.63
N ASN A 35 -5.32 -19.41 2.74
CA ASN A 35 -6.76 -19.34 3.02
C ASN A 35 -7.27 -17.96 3.48
N VAL A 36 -6.59 -16.88 3.12
CA VAL A 36 -7.05 -15.49 3.32
C VAL A 36 -8.22 -15.22 2.40
N ARG A 37 -9.37 -14.80 2.94
CA ARG A 37 -10.62 -14.61 2.18
C ARG A 37 -11.25 -13.23 2.38
N ASN A 38 -10.85 -12.48 3.38
CA ASN A 38 -11.36 -11.14 3.69
C ASN A 38 -10.19 -10.20 3.98
N ILE A 39 -9.99 -9.19 3.14
CA ILE A 39 -8.84 -8.30 3.26
C ILE A 39 -9.25 -6.83 3.33
N LEU A 40 -8.40 -6.04 4.00
CA LEU A 40 -8.41 -4.59 3.96
C LEU A 40 -7.30 -4.08 3.04
N ILE A 41 -7.62 -3.11 2.20
CA ILE A 41 -6.64 -2.42 1.34
C ILE A 41 -6.66 -0.93 1.68
N PRO A 42 -5.78 -0.46 2.58
CA PRO A 42 -5.57 0.95 2.83
C PRO A 42 -4.93 1.63 1.61
N GLY A 43 -5.44 2.79 1.21
CA GLY A 43 -5.01 3.48 -0.01
C GLY A 43 -5.38 2.71 -1.27
N VAL A 44 -6.64 2.25 -1.34
CA VAL A 44 -7.10 1.40 -2.45
C VAL A 44 -7.09 2.10 -3.81
N GLY A 45 -7.06 3.44 -3.82
CA GLY A 45 -7.12 4.25 -5.02
C GLY A 45 -8.37 3.98 -5.85
N TYR A 46 -8.23 3.99 -7.17
CA TYR A 46 -9.30 3.59 -8.09
C TYR A 46 -9.43 2.06 -8.27
N GLY A 47 -8.86 1.27 -7.35
CA GLY A 47 -9.08 -0.17 -7.27
C GLY A 47 -8.23 -1.03 -8.21
N ARG A 48 -7.20 -0.47 -8.87
CA ARG A 48 -6.31 -1.21 -9.79
C ARG A 48 -5.80 -2.52 -9.19
N ASN A 49 -5.26 -2.47 -7.98
CA ASN A 49 -4.75 -3.64 -7.29
C ASN A 49 -5.85 -4.45 -6.59
N ALA A 50 -6.97 -3.82 -6.19
CA ALA A 50 -8.09 -4.51 -5.57
C ALA A 50 -8.72 -5.54 -6.51
N LYS A 51 -8.75 -5.23 -7.81
CA LYS A 51 -9.37 -6.07 -8.84
C LYS A 51 -8.83 -7.50 -8.85
N VAL A 52 -7.51 -7.70 -8.72
CA VAL A 52 -6.94 -9.04 -8.77
C VAL A 52 -7.39 -9.93 -7.60
N PHE A 53 -7.64 -9.35 -6.42
CA PHE A 53 -8.17 -10.08 -5.27
C PHE A 53 -9.65 -10.41 -5.47
N ILE A 54 -10.45 -9.45 -5.94
CA ILE A 54 -11.89 -9.60 -6.21
C ILE A 54 -12.12 -10.70 -7.24
N ASP A 55 -11.41 -10.65 -8.37
CA ASP A 55 -11.52 -11.61 -9.46
C ASP A 55 -11.14 -13.05 -9.03
N ASN A 56 -10.45 -13.20 -7.91
CA ASN A 56 -10.06 -14.48 -7.33
C ASN A 56 -10.87 -14.85 -6.06
N GLY A 57 -12.02 -14.21 -5.85
CA GLY A 57 -12.97 -14.57 -4.79
C GLY A 57 -12.56 -14.13 -3.38
N ILE A 58 -11.62 -13.19 -3.26
CA ILE A 58 -11.26 -12.58 -1.98
C ILE A 58 -12.16 -11.35 -1.77
N LYS A 59 -12.85 -11.30 -0.63
CA LYS A 59 -13.62 -10.13 -0.21
C LYS A 59 -12.66 -8.98 0.12
N VAL A 60 -12.91 -7.80 -0.46
CA VAL A 60 -12.07 -6.62 -0.28
C VAL A 60 -12.88 -5.49 0.37
N THR A 61 -12.30 -4.86 1.37
CA THR A 61 -12.72 -3.55 1.91
C THR A 61 -11.58 -2.57 1.64
N GLY A 62 -11.89 -1.36 1.21
CA GLY A 62 -10.91 -0.31 0.93
C GLY A 62 -11.00 0.85 1.91
N ILE A 63 -9.91 1.59 2.03
CA ILE A 63 -9.87 2.95 2.60
C ILE A 63 -9.22 3.84 1.55
N GLU A 64 -9.81 4.99 1.26
CA GLU A 64 -9.28 5.94 0.30
C GLU A 64 -9.65 7.37 0.71
N ILE A 65 -8.67 8.27 0.62
CA ILE A 65 -8.83 9.66 1.02
C ILE A 65 -9.46 10.52 -0.08
N SER A 66 -9.27 10.13 -1.35
CA SER A 66 -9.76 10.85 -2.52
C SER A 66 -11.16 10.39 -2.93
N GLU A 67 -12.12 11.30 -2.91
CA GLU A 67 -13.47 11.06 -3.44
C GLU A 67 -13.45 10.76 -4.94
N THR A 68 -12.57 11.46 -5.68
CA THR A 68 -12.37 11.23 -7.11
C THR A 68 -11.88 9.81 -7.38
N ALA A 69 -10.91 9.30 -6.62
CA ALA A 69 -10.44 7.92 -6.76
C ALA A 69 -11.54 6.90 -6.47
N ILE A 70 -12.35 7.12 -5.43
CA ILE A 70 -13.51 6.27 -5.09
C ILE A 70 -14.53 6.26 -6.22
N LYS A 71 -14.82 7.43 -6.82
CA LYS A 71 -15.72 7.54 -7.97
C LYS A 71 -15.17 6.77 -9.16
N LEU A 72 -13.89 6.95 -9.49
CA LEU A 72 -13.21 6.22 -10.55
C LEU A 72 -13.24 4.69 -10.31
N ALA A 73 -13.08 4.23 -9.06
CA ALA A 73 -13.20 2.82 -8.73
C ALA A 73 -14.58 2.27 -9.13
N LYS A 74 -15.66 2.95 -8.75
CA LYS A 74 -17.03 2.55 -9.10
C LYS A 74 -17.28 2.56 -10.61
N GLU A 75 -16.83 3.60 -11.30
CA GLU A 75 -16.94 3.73 -12.77
C GLU A 75 -16.21 2.61 -13.50
N ASN A 76 -15.15 2.06 -12.90
CA ASN A 76 -14.36 0.94 -13.42
C ASN A 76 -14.84 -0.43 -12.93
N GLY A 77 -16.03 -0.50 -12.34
CA GLY A 77 -16.66 -1.77 -11.94
C GLY A 77 -16.10 -2.37 -10.64
N ILE A 78 -15.36 -1.58 -9.84
CA ILE A 78 -14.88 -2.01 -8.53
C ILE A 78 -15.98 -1.77 -7.50
N ASN A 79 -16.84 -2.76 -7.33
CA ASN A 79 -18.01 -2.71 -6.45
C ASN A 79 -17.68 -3.29 -5.06
N ILE A 80 -16.85 -2.61 -4.30
CA ILE A 80 -16.47 -2.96 -2.94
C ILE A 80 -16.87 -1.86 -1.96
N LYS A 81 -16.89 -2.19 -0.67
CA LYS A 81 -16.99 -1.17 0.39
C LYS A 81 -15.70 -0.39 0.45
N ILE A 82 -15.77 0.94 0.31
CA ILE A 82 -14.63 1.84 0.49
C ILE A 82 -15.03 2.89 1.52
N TYR A 83 -14.24 3.00 2.58
CA TYR A 83 -14.34 4.10 3.54
C TYR A 83 -13.60 5.31 2.98
N ASN A 84 -14.30 6.44 2.91
CA ASN A 84 -13.66 7.70 2.54
C ASN A 84 -13.04 8.34 3.78
N GLY A 85 -11.72 8.41 3.81
CA GLY A 85 -10.98 8.99 4.93
C GLY A 85 -9.49 8.70 4.88
N SER A 86 -8.75 9.31 5.79
CA SER A 86 -7.32 9.09 5.93
C SER A 86 -7.03 7.77 6.66
N VAL A 87 -6.01 7.05 6.24
CA VAL A 87 -5.52 5.87 6.96
C VAL A 87 -5.01 6.20 8.37
N THR A 88 -4.73 7.48 8.65
CA THR A 88 -4.37 7.96 9.98
C THR A 88 -5.56 7.98 10.95
N ASP A 89 -6.79 7.88 10.42
CA ASP A 89 -8.03 7.91 11.21
C ASP A 89 -8.58 6.50 11.47
N MET A 90 -7.83 5.45 11.06
CA MET A 90 -8.20 4.06 11.35
C MET A 90 -8.35 3.80 12.86
N PRO A 91 -9.23 2.82 13.25
CA PRO A 91 -10.06 1.98 12.38
C PRO A 91 -11.36 2.64 11.96
N PHE A 92 -11.87 2.31 10.76
CA PHE A 92 -13.18 2.79 10.27
C PHE A 92 -14.34 1.85 10.60
N ASP A 93 -14.04 0.64 11.05
CA ASP A 93 -14.99 -0.35 11.52
C ASP A 93 -14.37 -1.23 12.62
N ASN A 94 -15.18 -2.13 13.18
CA ASN A 94 -14.74 -3.11 14.17
C ASN A 94 -14.49 -4.51 13.53
N GLU A 95 -14.40 -4.58 12.21
CA GLU A 95 -14.14 -5.83 11.50
C GLU A 95 -12.69 -6.26 11.71
N LEU A 96 -12.51 -7.57 11.81
CA LEU A 96 -11.19 -8.19 11.76
C LEU A 96 -10.99 -8.85 10.39
N TYR A 97 -9.84 -8.66 9.81
CA TYR A 97 -9.48 -9.13 8.48
C TYR A 97 -8.52 -10.32 8.54
N ASP A 98 -8.65 -11.25 7.58
CA ASP A 98 -7.69 -12.34 7.41
C ASP A 98 -6.35 -11.80 6.88
N GLY A 99 -6.40 -10.72 6.10
CA GLY A 99 -5.22 -10.08 5.53
C GLY A 99 -5.36 -8.57 5.34
N ILE A 100 -4.23 -7.89 5.32
CA ILE A 100 -4.12 -6.47 4.96
C ILE A 100 -3.07 -6.34 3.87
N PHE A 101 -3.40 -5.64 2.80
CA PHE A 101 -2.46 -5.34 1.72
C PHE A 101 -2.34 -3.83 1.51
N CYS A 102 -1.17 -3.27 1.82
CA CYS A 102 -0.87 -1.86 1.67
C CYS A 102 0.21 -1.68 0.59
N TYR A 103 -0.14 -1.04 -0.53
CA TYR A 103 0.76 -0.83 -1.65
C TYR A 103 1.05 0.66 -1.84
N ALA A 104 2.33 1.01 -1.82
CA ALA A 104 2.86 2.34 -2.16
C ALA A 104 2.20 3.51 -1.41
N LEU A 105 1.91 3.33 -0.10
CA LEU A 105 1.25 4.34 0.72
C LEU A 105 2.05 4.72 1.97
N ILE A 106 2.53 3.74 2.76
CA ILE A 106 3.12 4.00 4.08
C ILE A 106 4.30 4.98 4.05
N HIS A 107 5.08 4.97 2.98
CA HIS A 107 6.23 5.85 2.80
C HIS A 107 5.85 7.33 2.56
N LEU A 108 4.57 7.63 2.37
CA LEU A 108 4.03 8.98 2.24
C LEU A 108 3.65 9.59 3.60
N LEU A 109 3.64 8.79 4.66
CA LEU A 109 3.26 9.21 6.00
C LEU A 109 4.50 9.71 6.78
N ASP A 110 4.31 10.66 7.68
CA ASP A 110 5.33 11.02 8.68
C ASP A 110 5.55 9.89 9.69
N GLU A 111 6.54 10.03 10.55
CA GLU A 111 6.94 8.97 11.48
C GLU A 111 5.83 8.58 12.46
N GLU A 112 5.14 9.54 13.04
CA GLU A 112 4.07 9.29 14.00
C GLU A 112 2.89 8.59 13.33
N ALA A 113 2.49 9.09 12.16
CA ALA A 113 1.42 8.50 11.35
C ALA A 113 1.77 7.08 10.87
N ARG A 114 3.03 6.80 10.47
CA ARG A 114 3.49 5.46 10.10
C ARG A 114 3.35 4.47 11.25
N LYS A 115 3.87 4.83 12.43
CA LYS A 115 3.83 3.96 13.62
C LYS A 115 2.39 3.68 14.05
N LYS A 116 1.53 4.70 14.06
CA LYS A 116 0.10 4.52 14.34
C LYS A 116 -0.56 3.61 13.32
N PHE A 117 -0.33 3.86 12.03
CA PHE A 117 -0.95 3.09 10.93
C PHE A 117 -0.58 1.61 10.97
N ILE A 118 0.68 1.26 11.21
CA ILE A 118 1.12 -0.14 11.37
C ILE A 118 0.40 -0.80 12.53
N LYS A 119 0.34 -0.12 13.68
CA LYS A 119 -0.36 -0.60 14.88
C LYS A 119 -1.84 -0.84 14.62
N ASP A 120 -2.51 0.09 13.94
CA ASP A 120 -3.94 -0.02 13.64
C ASP A 120 -4.21 -1.17 12.65
N CYS A 121 -3.37 -1.33 11.64
CA CYS A 121 -3.42 -2.50 10.75
C CYS A 121 -3.26 -3.80 11.53
N TYR A 122 -2.26 -3.90 12.40
CA TYR A 122 -2.05 -5.10 13.21
C TYR A 122 -3.23 -5.40 14.14
N ASN A 123 -3.83 -4.37 14.73
CA ASN A 123 -5.00 -4.52 15.61
C ASN A 123 -6.22 -5.07 14.85
N GLN A 124 -6.43 -4.67 13.60
CA GLN A 124 -7.52 -5.15 12.75
C GLN A 124 -7.24 -6.51 12.08
N LEU A 125 -6.10 -7.15 12.32
CA LEU A 125 -5.87 -8.53 11.89
C LEU A 125 -6.54 -9.53 12.84
N LYS A 126 -7.09 -10.59 12.27
CA LYS A 126 -7.44 -11.81 13.01
C LYS A 126 -6.18 -12.52 13.52
N PRO A 127 -6.28 -13.35 14.58
CA PRO A 127 -5.20 -14.28 14.93
C PRO A 127 -4.79 -15.13 13.71
N ASN A 128 -3.50 -15.27 13.48
CA ASN A 128 -2.89 -15.89 12.29
C ASN A 128 -3.11 -15.14 10.96
N GLY A 129 -3.65 -13.92 11.00
CA GLY A 129 -3.79 -13.07 9.83
C GLY A 129 -2.45 -12.48 9.38
N TYR A 130 -2.39 -12.04 8.13
CA TYR A 130 -1.18 -11.48 7.53
C TYR A 130 -1.37 -10.01 7.15
N MET A 131 -0.38 -9.18 7.39
CA MET A 131 -0.30 -7.86 6.75
C MET A 131 0.94 -7.79 5.87
N ILE A 132 0.73 -7.30 4.65
CA ILE A 132 1.80 -7.17 3.66
C ILE A 132 1.84 -5.73 3.18
N PHE A 133 3.00 -5.10 3.37
CA PHE A 133 3.28 -3.75 2.93
C PHE A 133 4.27 -3.77 1.78
N VAL A 134 4.02 -2.96 0.76
CA VAL A 134 4.95 -2.72 -0.35
C VAL A 134 5.33 -1.26 -0.33
N THR A 135 6.59 -0.97 -0.02
CA THR A 135 7.09 0.37 0.21
C THR A 135 8.40 0.63 -0.54
N VAL A 136 8.72 1.88 -0.83
CA VAL A 136 9.94 2.24 -1.57
C VAL A 136 11.20 1.90 -0.76
N SER A 137 12.18 1.33 -1.46
CA SER A 137 13.48 0.96 -0.89
C SER A 137 14.50 2.09 -1.05
N LYS A 138 15.42 2.25 -0.09
CA LYS A 138 16.61 3.12 -0.25
C LYS A 138 17.49 2.77 -1.45
N LYS A 139 17.33 1.59 -2.04
CA LYS A 139 18.03 1.20 -3.27
C LYS A 139 17.37 1.74 -4.54
N ASP A 140 16.19 2.37 -4.44
CA ASP A 140 15.59 3.04 -5.58
C ASP A 140 16.38 4.30 -5.98
N LEU A 141 16.31 4.62 -7.26
CA LEU A 141 16.98 5.79 -7.81
C LEU A 141 16.42 7.10 -7.21
N PHE A 142 15.14 7.15 -6.89
CA PHE A 142 14.52 8.35 -6.30
C PHE A 142 15.16 8.75 -4.97
N PHE A 143 15.63 7.78 -4.17
CA PHE A 143 16.38 8.09 -2.96
C PHE A 143 17.67 8.87 -3.22
N LYS A 144 18.32 8.59 -4.38
CA LYS A 144 19.61 9.20 -4.75
C LYS A 144 19.47 10.57 -5.43
N ILE A 145 18.39 10.78 -6.20
CA ILE A 145 18.21 11.98 -7.03
C ILE A 145 17.26 13.01 -6.40
N GLY A 146 16.43 12.61 -5.43
CA GLY A 146 15.53 13.51 -4.73
C GLY A 146 16.30 14.41 -3.76
N LYS A 147 15.66 15.46 -3.26
CA LYS A 147 16.23 16.42 -2.31
C LYS A 147 16.11 15.86 -0.88
N PRO A 148 17.23 15.57 -0.18
CA PRO A 148 17.18 15.12 1.21
C PRO A 148 16.58 16.22 2.11
N ILE A 149 15.58 15.86 2.92
CA ILE A 149 14.92 16.77 3.88
C ILE A 149 14.93 16.22 5.31
N GLY A 150 15.46 15.01 5.52
CA GLY A 150 15.60 14.36 6.81
C GLY A 150 16.32 13.02 6.70
N LYS A 151 16.46 12.32 7.83
CA LYS A 151 16.99 10.95 7.80
C LYS A 151 16.02 10.07 7.03
N ASP A 152 16.49 9.52 5.90
CA ASP A 152 15.71 8.60 5.05
C ASP A 152 14.46 9.22 4.41
N LEU A 153 14.30 10.54 4.53
CA LEU A 153 13.18 11.33 4.02
C LEU A 153 13.67 12.21 2.86
N VAL A 154 13.02 12.10 1.72
CA VAL A 154 13.42 12.78 0.48
C VAL A 154 12.21 13.45 -0.16
N GLU A 155 12.35 14.70 -0.54
CA GLU A 155 11.39 15.40 -1.39
C GLU A 155 11.64 15.02 -2.86
N ILE A 156 10.66 14.36 -3.48
CA ILE A 156 10.74 13.86 -4.86
C ILE A 156 10.32 14.94 -5.85
N THR A 157 9.23 15.62 -5.53
CA THR A 157 8.75 16.85 -6.19
C THR A 157 8.19 17.76 -5.10
N GLU A 158 7.93 19.03 -5.42
CA GLU A 158 7.36 19.97 -4.47
C GLU A 158 6.09 19.39 -3.81
N GLY A 159 6.10 19.29 -2.49
CA GLY A 159 5.01 18.76 -1.66
C GLY A 159 4.91 17.24 -1.59
N LEU A 160 5.73 16.48 -2.32
CA LEU A 160 5.76 15.01 -2.25
C LEU A 160 7.02 14.53 -1.51
N ASN A 161 6.87 14.30 -0.23
CA ASN A 161 7.90 13.75 0.64
C ASN A 161 7.72 12.25 0.77
N MET A 162 8.80 11.49 0.65
CA MET A 162 8.79 10.04 0.74
C MET A 162 9.86 9.55 1.72
N PHE A 163 9.47 8.68 2.62
CA PHE A 163 10.38 7.95 3.50
C PHE A 163 10.85 6.67 2.83
N PHE A 164 12.15 6.45 2.73
CA PHE A 164 12.74 5.29 2.08
C PHE A 164 13.20 4.27 3.10
N TYR A 165 12.68 3.06 2.99
CA TYR A 165 12.96 1.98 3.92
C TYR A 165 14.27 1.23 3.61
N ASP A 166 14.96 0.82 4.67
CA ASP A 166 16.02 -0.20 4.67
C ASP A 166 15.74 -1.27 5.73
N ALA A 167 16.68 -2.19 5.91
CA ALA A 167 16.50 -3.29 6.85
C ALA A 167 16.35 -2.83 8.31
N ASP A 168 16.99 -1.73 8.69
CA ASP A 168 16.98 -1.25 10.07
C ASP A 168 15.65 -0.54 10.37
N SER A 169 15.22 0.38 9.51
CA SER A 169 13.92 1.04 9.64
C SER A 169 12.74 0.07 9.55
N ILE A 170 12.85 -1.01 8.76
CA ILE A 170 11.83 -2.06 8.73
C ILE A 170 11.75 -2.79 10.08
N ARG A 171 12.87 -3.14 10.69
CA ARG A 171 12.88 -3.78 12.01
C ARG A 171 12.37 -2.84 13.11
N GLU A 172 12.71 -1.56 13.01
CA GLU A 172 12.22 -0.54 13.93
C GLU A 172 10.71 -0.38 13.88
N ASP A 173 10.12 -0.23 12.66
CA ASP A 173 8.71 0.04 12.51
C ASP A 173 7.82 -1.21 12.64
N PHE A 174 8.30 -2.39 12.20
CA PHE A 174 7.49 -3.61 12.10
C PHE A 174 7.88 -4.74 13.06
N GLY A 175 9.01 -4.63 13.77
CA GLY A 175 9.54 -5.69 14.63
C GLY A 175 8.55 -6.19 15.68
N ASP A 176 7.82 -5.28 16.33
CA ASP A 176 6.84 -5.59 17.37
C ASP A 176 5.49 -6.12 16.81
N TYR A 177 5.35 -6.16 15.49
CA TYR A 177 4.10 -6.51 14.81
C TYR A 177 4.20 -7.82 14.01
N GLY A 178 4.97 -8.78 14.53
CA GLY A 178 5.06 -10.12 13.94
C GLY A 178 5.79 -10.15 12.60
N LEU A 179 6.84 -9.34 12.43
CA LEU A 179 7.68 -9.32 11.24
C LEU A 179 8.28 -10.71 10.97
N GLU A 180 7.88 -11.34 9.85
CA GLU A 180 8.42 -12.65 9.43
C GLU A 180 9.58 -12.49 8.44
N GLU A 181 9.37 -11.69 7.40
CA GLU A 181 10.37 -11.47 6.35
C GLU A 181 10.17 -10.15 5.62
N PHE A 182 11.20 -9.70 4.94
CA PHE A 182 11.08 -8.65 3.93
C PHE A 182 12.02 -8.96 2.76
N ILE A 183 11.53 -8.68 1.55
CA ILE A 183 12.28 -8.93 0.31
C ILE A 183 12.26 -7.69 -0.58
N GLU A 184 13.34 -7.48 -1.30
CA GLU A 184 13.38 -6.44 -2.33
C GLU A 184 12.78 -6.97 -3.64
N ILE A 185 11.98 -6.15 -4.27
CA ILE A 185 11.31 -6.44 -5.52
C ILE A 185 11.43 -5.27 -6.49
N ASP A 186 11.45 -5.57 -7.77
CA ASP A 186 11.24 -4.59 -8.83
C ASP A 186 9.76 -4.65 -9.27
N ASP A 187 9.06 -3.50 -9.24
CA ASP A 187 7.67 -3.41 -9.65
C ASP A 187 7.44 -2.18 -10.56
N PRO A 188 7.01 -2.34 -11.82
CA PRO A 188 6.85 -3.61 -12.54
C PRO A 188 8.20 -4.30 -12.79
N LYS A 189 8.18 -5.60 -12.96
CA LYS A 189 9.38 -6.36 -13.35
C LYS A 189 9.91 -5.85 -14.69
N LYS A 190 11.20 -5.58 -14.78
CA LYS A 190 11.85 -5.02 -15.99
C LYS A 190 11.59 -5.82 -17.26
N SER A 191 11.35 -7.11 -17.14
CA SER A 191 11.12 -8.01 -18.28
C SER A 191 9.72 -7.87 -18.93
N ILE A 192 8.79 -7.16 -18.30
CA ILE A 192 7.37 -7.14 -18.72
C ILE A 192 6.93 -5.75 -19.21
N SER A 193 7.68 -4.69 -18.91
CA SER A 193 7.24 -3.31 -19.14
C SER A 193 8.38 -2.43 -19.61
N ASN A 194 8.10 -1.59 -20.63
CA ASN A 194 8.99 -0.48 -21.00
C ASN A 194 8.99 0.67 -19.97
N LYS A 195 8.19 0.55 -18.88
CA LYS A 195 8.18 1.53 -17.80
C LYS A 195 9.39 1.31 -16.88
N ARG A 196 9.89 2.39 -16.31
CA ARG A 196 10.92 2.32 -15.29
C ARG A 196 10.40 1.47 -14.11
N SER A 197 11.18 0.48 -13.75
CA SER A 197 10.97 -0.30 -12.54
C SER A 197 11.34 0.52 -11.30
N ILE A 198 10.51 0.48 -10.28
CA ILE A 198 10.78 1.05 -8.96
C ILE A 198 11.23 -0.07 -8.05
N LYS A 199 12.26 0.18 -7.25
CA LYS A 199 12.70 -0.77 -6.22
C LYS A 199 11.85 -0.58 -4.98
N PHE A 200 11.04 -1.59 -4.71
CA PHE A 200 10.24 -1.69 -3.50
C PHE A 200 10.84 -2.72 -2.54
N THR A 201 10.42 -2.64 -1.30
CA THR A 201 10.54 -3.71 -0.33
C THR A 201 9.14 -4.20 0.02
N MET A 202 8.92 -5.50 -0.11
CA MET A 202 7.71 -6.17 0.37
C MET A 202 7.99 -6.70 1.77
N ILE A 203 7.21 -6.25 2.74
CA ILE A 203 7.33 -6.56 4.17
C ILE A 203 6.16 -7.42 4.55
N LYS A 204 6.41 -8.59 5.15
CA LYS A 204 5.39 -9.52 5.59
C LYS A 204 5.41 -9.67 7.11
N CYS A 205 4.26 -9.45 7.72
CA CYS A 205 4.02 -9.66 9.14
C CYS A 205 2.85 -10.63 9.34
N LYS A 206 2.87 -11.35 10.47
CA LYS A 206 1.83 -12.28 10.89
C LYS A 206 1.43 -12.02 12.34
N LYS A 207 0.12 -12.04 12.63
CA LYS A 207 -0.41 -11.92 14.00
C LYS A 207 -0.57 -13.26 14.66
#